data_dabbeaf65be4ea3aeb7be0dba7a29c39
#
_entry.id   dabbeaf65be4ea3aeb7be0dba7a29c39
#
_cell.length_a   1.000
_cell.length_b   1.000
_cell.length_c   1.000
_cell.angle_alpha   90.00
_cell.angle_beta   90.00
_cell.angle_gamma   90.00
#
_symmetry.space_group_name_H-M   'P 1'
#
loop_
_entity.id
_entity.type
_entity.pdbx_description
1 polymer ?
#
loop_
_entity_poly.entity_id
_entity_poly.type
_entity_poly.pdbx_seq_one_letter_code
_entity_poly.pdbx_strand_id
1 'polypeptide(L)'
;MTRDHKKNSNIADRSDSKKSEGFSRRDFMKRSGFALAGTLLASRAAIAVNTAPRKVRIGIVGGGFGCSFQWHEHPDCIVQAVSDLREDRRKRLMNVYKCSKAYNSLEELVLAKDIDAVAIFTDGPLHVQHTIEAMKNGKHVISAVPAAWATIEQAELLLDTVKKYGLTYMMAETSHYQQFTISARKFYKQGKFGALYYSEAEYQHAGLEGLYFFNGKRTWRYGVAPMHYPTHCTSQLVSVTGERLTEAVCHGWGDDSPILKDNAYANPFWNESAMFRTNRGNAFRVNIWWKGAHRGCERAQWIGDKMSFFAPHPNGLGPVIVRSGEQMEKDDAGFLRKAPKFEQYKQPHWWQTDMLPEPLRHNSGHEGSHTFLTHEFVDALVHNRRPVIDVYESLAYTVPGIVAHNSALKKGERLKVPQYERPA
;
A
#
# COMPACT_ATOMS: atom_id res chain seq x y z
N MET A 1 -32.16 12.56 -59.58
CA MET A 1 -32.55 13.98 -59.51
C MET A 1 -31.45 14.67 -58.69
N THR A 2 -30.37 15.11 -59.31
CA THR A 2 -30.05 16.39 -59.97
C THR A 2 -30.39 17.59 -59.08
N ARG A 3 -29.43 18.36 -58.61
CA ARG A 3 -28.51 19.38 -59.17
C ARG A 3 -27.88 20.10 -58.02
N ASP A 4 -26.60 20.26 -57.91
CA ASP A 4 -25.70 21.26 -58.54
C ASP A 4 -26.01 22.72 -58.24
N HIS A 5 -25.05 23.44 -57.67
CA HIS A 5 -24.34 24.64 -58.14
C HIS A 5 -23.56 25.30 -57.00
N LYS A 6 -22.22 25.34 -57.00
CA LYS A 6 -21.24 26.20 -57.68
C LYS A 6 -21.48 27.71 -57.57
N LYS A 7 -20.58 28.44 -56.94
CA LYS A 7 -19.55 29.37 -57.48
C LYS A 7 -19.12 30.37 -56.41
N ASN A 8 -17.86 30.45 -56.11
CA ASN A 8 -16.80 31.33 -56.56
C ASN A 8 -17.06 32.84 -56.40
N SER A 9 -16.17 33.52 -55.65
CA SER A 9 -15.32 34.56 -56.27
C SER A 9 -14.29 35.07 -55.24
N ASN A 10 -13.07 35.14 -55.76
CA ASN A 10 -11.90 35.87 -55.28
C ASN A 10 -12.15 37.35 -55.09
N ILE A 11 -11.36 38.01 -54.25
CA ILE A 11 -10.58 39.19 -54.66
C ILE A 11 -9.44 39.40 -53.62
N ALA A 12 -8.27 39.68 -54.17
CA ALA A 12 -6.99 39.84 -53.55
C ALA A 12 -6.78 41.28 -52.97
N ASP A 13 -5.89 41.43 -52.09
CA ASP A 13 -4.58 42.08 -52.21
C ASP A 13 -4.32 43.26 -51.25
N ARG A 14 -3.07 43.24 -50.80
CA ARG A 14 -2.16 44.30 -50.29
C ARG A 14 -1.93 44.41 -48.77
N SER A 15 -0.85 43.74 -48.40
CA SER A 15 0.42 44.31 -47.87
C SER A 15 0.32 45.42 -46.82
N ASP A 16 0.86 45.12 -45.63
CA ASP A 16 2.01 45.91 -45.18
C ASP A 16 2.78 45.15 -44.04
N SER A 17 4.06 45.08 -44.28
CA SER A 17 5.06 44.46 -43.42
C SER A 17 5.44 45.39 -42.27
N LYS A 18 5.39 44.89 -41.01
CA LYS A 18 6.27 45.40 -39.95
C LYS A 18 6.94 44.24 -39.26
N LYS A 19 8.23 44.08 -39.54
CA LYS A 19 9.17 43.26 -38.80
C LYS A 19 9.25 43.77 -37.38
N SER A 20 9.00 42.91 -36.39
CA SER A 20 9.44 43.10 -35.02
C SER A 20 10.71 42.30 -34.84
N GLU A 21 11.83 42.99 -34.64
CA GLU A 21 13.14 42.45 -34.37
C GLU A 21 13.13 41.72 -33.02
N GLY A 22 13.51 40.44 -33.05
CA GLY A 22 13.71 39.62 -31.86
C GLY A 22 14.97 40.00 -31.11
N PHE A 23 14.84 40.34 -29.84
CA PHE A 23 15.97 40.53 -28.94
C PHE A 23 16.67 39.19 -28.67
N SER A 24 17.92 39.11 -29.10
CA SER A 24 18.80 37.96 -28.86
C SER A 24 19.36 38.00 -27.43
N ARG A 25 19.45 36.81 -26.79
CA ARG A 25 20.11 36.61 -25.49
C ARG A 25 21.53 37.16 -25.40
N ARG A 26 22.14 37.49 -26.53
CA ARG A 26 23.50 38.06 -26.60
C ARG A 26 23.55 39.56 -26.33
N ASP A 27 22.44 40.28 -26.52
CA ASP A 27 22.41 41.76 -26.35
C ASP A 27 22.07 42.14 -24.89
N PHE A 28 21.54 41.21 -24.09
CA PHE A 28 21.33 41.42 -22.65
C PHE A 28 22.65 41.44 -21.85
N MET A 29 23.69 40.76 -22.32
CA MET A 29 24.97 40.64 -21.58
C MET A 29 25.97 41.77 -21.87
N LYS A 30 25.68 42.70 -22.77
CA LYS A 30 26.60 43.80 -23.12
C LYS A 30 26.28 45.16 -22.49
N ARG A 31 25.21 45.27 -21.70
CA ARG A 31 24.81 46.58 -21.10
C ARG A 31 24.85 46.64 -19.57
N SER A 32 25.56 45.74 -18.90
CA SER A 32 25.79 45.87 -17.45
C SER A 32 27.28 45.79 -17.14
N GLY A 33 27.97 46.82 -17.56
CA GLY A 33 29.36 47.03 -17.19
C GLY A 33 29.54 48.41 -16.56
N PHE A 34 30.27 48.42 -15.47
CA PHE A 34 30.83 49.56 -14.69
C PHE A 34 29.93 50.17 -13.61
N ALA A 35 30.19 49.74 -12.36
CA ALA A 35 30.65 50.66 -11.29
C ALA A 35 31.10 49.90 -10.04
N LEU A 36 32.32 50.08 -9.74
CA LEU A 36 33.06 50.24 -8.49
C LEU A 36 33.31 49.07 -7.55
N ALA A 37 34.62 48.84 -7.49
CA ALA A 37 35.35 48.10 -6.47
C ALA A 37 35.05 48.58 -5.03
N GLY A 38 34.87 47.60 -4.16
CA GLY A 38 34.82 47.75 -2.71
C GLY A 38 35.12 46.41 -2.07
N THR A 39 36.38 46.21 -1.76
CA THR A 39 36.92 45.06 -1.03
C THR A 39 36.25 44.81 0.29
N LEU A 40 35.71 43.61 0.46
CA LEU A 40 35.66 42.88 1.74
C LEU A 40 35.64 41.38 1.43
N LEU A 41 36.82 40.81 1.32
CA LEU A 41 37.05 39.35 1.42
C LEU A 41 36.69 38.89 2.84
N ALA A 42 35.42 38.67 3.07
CA ALA A 42 34.98 37.78 4.15
C ALA A 42 34.96 36.38 3.58
N SER A 43 36.03 35.64 3.77
CA SER A 43 36.12 34.21 3.62
C SER A 43 35.07 33.58 4.56
N ARG A 44 33.85 33.35 4.06
CA ARG A 44 32.94 32.38 4.64
C ARG A 44 33.56 31.01 4.34
N ALA A 45 34.45 30.59 5.24
CA ALA A 45 34.66 29.16 5.44
C ALA A 45 33.28 28.58 5.73
N ALA A 46 32.67 27.96 4.74
CA ALA A 46 31.57 27.04 4.96
C ALA A 46 32.15 25.92 5.80
N ILE A 47 32.02 26.03 7.11
CA ILE A 47 32.14 24.87 7.99
C ILE A 47 31.07 23.93 7.47
N ALA A 48 31.49 22.97 6.67
CA ALA A 48 30.67 21.78 6.42
C ALA A 48 30.51 21.12 7.79
N VAL A 49 29.44 21.51 8.50
CA VAL A 49 28.99 20.75 9.65
C VAL A 49 28.58 19.42 9.05
N ASN A 50 29.47 18.47 9.17
CA ASN A 50 29.22 17.07 8.89
C ASN A 50 28.26 16.57 9.98
N THR A 51 26.99 17.06 9.91
CA THR A 51 25.92 16.52 10.74
C THR A 51 25.61 15.18 10.14
N ALA A 52 26.05 14.11 10.79
CA ALA A 52 25.54 12.78 10.54
C ALA A 52 24.00 12.88 10.38
N PRO A 53 23.41 12.26 9.37
CA PRO A 53 21.98 12.38 9.15
C PRO A 53 21.24 12.04 10.44
N ARG A 54 20.33 12.92 10.87
CA ARG A 54 19.58 12.76 12.11
C ARG A 54 18.76 11.49 12.03
N LYS A 55 19.04 10.52 12.90
CA LYS A 55 18.27 9.29 12.99
C LYS A 55 16.81 9.56 13.38
N VAL A 56 15.88 8.85 12.78
CA VAL A 56 14.46 8.89 13.14
C VAL A 56 14.27 8.26 14.52
N ARG A 57 13.72 9.01 15.47
CA ARG A 57 13.39 8.53 16.81
C ARG A 57 11.95 8.04 16.81
N ILE A 58 11.76 6.72 16.88
CA ILE A 58 10.43 6.11 16.77
C ILE A 58 9.92 5.62 18.12
N GLY A 59 8.63 5.85 18.38
CA GLY A 59 7.85 5.22 19.43
C GLY A 59 7.06 4.04 18.90
N ILE A 60 7.06 2.89 19.57
CA ILE A 60 6.36 1.69 19.12
C ILE A 60 5.20 1.38 20.04
N VAL A 61 3.99 1.30 19.51
CA VAL A 61 2.75 1.06 20.25
C VAL A 61 2.11 -0.25 19.81
N GLY A 62 1.89 -1.18 20.76
CA GLY A 62 1.30 -2.47 20.50
C GLY A 62 2.30 -3.63 20.47
N GLY A 63 2.51 -4.27 21.61
CA GLY A 63 3.51 -5.35 21.86
C GLY A 63 3.07 -6.74 21.40
N GLY A 64 2.01 -6.86 20.62
CA GLY A 64 1.67 -8.07 19.88
C GLY A 64 2.45 -8.10 18.55
N PHE A 65 1.83 -7.60 17.51
CA PHE A 65 2.36 -7.55 16.14
C PHE A 65 3.58 -6.62 16.01
N GLY A 66 3.60 -5.51 16.74
CA GLY A 66 4.68 -4.52 16.68
C GLY A 66 6.07 -5.01 17.10
N CYS A 67 6.19 -6.24 17.66
CA CYS A 67 7.48 -6.80 18.05
C CYS A 67 8.36 -7.32 16.91
N SER A 68 7.86 -7.36 15.67
CA SER A 68 8.49 -8.11 14.57
C SER A 68 8.99 -7.26 13.41
N PHE A 69 9.11 -5.94 13.59
CA PHE A 69 9.48 -5.01 12.50
C PHE A 69 10.95 -4.60 12.47
N GLN A 70 11.79 -5.07 13.39
CA GLN A 70 13.25 -4.87 13.42
C GLN A 70 13.69 -3.39 13.33
N TRP A 71 12.93 -2.46 13.90
CA TRP A 71 13.24 -1.02 13.90
C TRP A 71 14.64 -0.68 14.40
N HIS A 72 15.12 -1.41 15.40
CA HIS A 72 16.42 -1.22 16.04
C HIS A 72 17.62 -1.64 15.19
N GLU A 73 17.38 -2.37 14.11
CA GLU A 73 18.40 -2.81 13.16
C GLU A 73 18.61 -1.81 12.02
N HIS A 74 17.65 -0.89 11.81
CA HIS A 74 17.78 0.11 10.76
C HIS A 74 18.85 1.15 11.12
N PRO A 75 19.84 1.43 10.21
CA PRO A 75 20.96 2.33 10.52
C PRO A 75 20.53 3.75 10.90
N ASP A 76 19.43 4.23 10.32
CA ASP A 76 18.91 5.60 10.53
C ASP A 76 17.70 5.65 11.46
N CYS A 77 17.48 4.63 12.30
CA CYS A 77 16.38 4.57 13.25
C CYS A 77 16.87 4.35 14.68
N ILE A 78 16.17 4.91 15.65
CA ILE A 78 16.33 4.67 17.07
C ILE A 78 14.96 4.38 17.66
N VAL A 79 14.79 3.23 18.31
CA VAL A 79 13.59 2.96 19.11
C VAL A 79 13.72 3.75 20.41
N GLN A 80 13.05 4.90 20.44
CA GLN A 80 13.15 5.86 21.54
C GLN A 80 12.28 5.48 22.72
N ALA A 81 11.12 4.90 22.48
CA ALA A 81 10.19 4.45 23.51
C ALA A 81 9.25 3.37 22.97
N VAL A 82 8.63 2.65 23.89
CA VAL A 82 7.61 1.64 23.58
C VAL A 82 6.36 1.86 24.43
N SER A 83 5.22 1.35 23.97
CA SER A 83 3.95 1.43 24.72
C SER A 83 3.05 0.23 24.43
N ASP A 84 2.34 -0.23 25.44
CA ASP A 84 1.20 -1.13 25.36
C ASP A 84 0.38 -0.97 26.66
N LEU A 85 -0.93 -1.12 26.59
CA LEU A 85 -1.78 -1.13 27.79
C LEU A 85 -1.45 -2.29 28.75
N ARG A 86 -0.95 -3.39 28.21
CA ARG A 86 -0.55 -4.59 28.94
C ARG A 86 0.92 -4.53 29.31
N GLU A 87 1.20 -4.72 30.58
CA GLU A 87 2.58 -4.71 31.13
C GLU A 87 3.46 -5.81 30.52
N ASP A 88 2.91 -7.03 30.34
CA ASP A 88 3.66 -8.14 29.74
C ASP A 88 4.09 -7.83 28.31
N ARG A 89 3.22 -7.17 27.52
CA ARG A 89 3.55 -6.74 26.16
C ARG A 89 4.53 -5.57 26.13
N ARG A 90 4.43 -4.62 27.07
CA ARG A 90 5.43 -3.57 27.22
C ARG A 90 6.83 -4.15 27.50
N LYS A 91 6.93 -5.06 28.48
CA LYS A 91 8.19 -5.76 28.78
C LYS A 91 8.74 -6.49 27.56
N ARG A 92 7.88 -7.15 26.78
CA ARG A 92 8.28 -7.80 25.53
C ARG A 92 8.85 -6.81 24.53
N LEU A 93 8.20 -5.67 24.29
CA LEU A 93 8.71 -4.62 23.40
C LEU A 93 10.07 -4.08 23.88
N MET A 94 10.20 -3.79 25.18
CA MET A 94 11.47 -3.34 25.77
C MET A 94 12.60 -4.33 25.51
N ASN A 95 12.34 -5.60 25.68
CA ASN A 95 13.34 -6.66 25.47
C ASN A 95 13.73 -6.81 24.00
N VAL A 96 12.73 -6.85 23.09
CA VAL A 96 12.95 -7.00 21.65
C VAL A 96 13.75 -5.82 21.10
N TYR A 97 13.36 -4.61 21.44
CA TYR A 97 13.97 -3.40 20.90
C TYR A 97 15.10 -2.83 21.75
N LYS A 98 15.46 -3.50 22.85
CA LYS A 98 16.50 -3.05 23.81
C LYS A 98 16.25 -1.59 24.25
N CYS A 99 14.98 -1.25 24.45
CA CYS A 99 14.52 0.09 24.81
C CYS A 99 14.14 0.13 26.28
N SER A 100 14.72 1.07 27.05
CA SER A 100 14.45 1.22 28.50
C SER A 100 13.26 2.13 28.82
N LYS A 101 12.79 2.92 27.84
CA LYS A 101 11.72 3.89 28.05
C LYS A 101 10.38 3.31 27.62
N ALA A 102 9.42 3.24 28.53
CA ALA A 102 8.10 2.69 28.28
C ALA A 102 6.99 3.59 28.81
N TYR A 103 5.86 3.63 28.11
CA TYR A 103 4.65 4.34 28.48
C TYR A 103 3.47 3.38 28.62
N ASN A 104 2.47 3.73 29.43
CA ASN A 104 1.32 2.87 29.66
C ASN A 104 0.32 2.92 28.51
N SER A 105 0.30 4.01 27.75
CA SER A 105 -0.64 4.19 26.63
C SER A 105 0.02 4.96 25.48
N LEU A 106 -0.66 4.97 24.31
CA LEU A 106 -0.28 5.79 23.17
C LEU A 106 -0.36 7.28 23.51
N GLU A 107 -1.40 7.67 24.22
CA GLU A 107 -1.67 9.06 24.61
C GLU A 107 -0.53 9.64 25.47
N GLU A 108 0.04 8.83 26.34
CA GLU A 108 1.24 9.24 27.10
C GLU A 108 2.49 9.32 26.20
N LEU A 109 2.67 8.33 25.31
CA LEU A 109 3.86 8.25 24.46
C LEU A 109 3.94 9.43 23.49
N VAL A 110 2.82 9.86 22.88
CA VAL A 110 2.82 10.91 21.86
C VAL A 110 3.18 12.29 22.43
N LEU A 111 3.06 12.50 23.73
CA LEU A 111 3.45 13.74 24.40
C LEU A 111 4.97 13.92 24.51
N ALA A 112 5.74 12.85 24.31
CA ALA A 112 7.19 12.88 24.39
C ALA A 112 7.81 13.69 23.26
N LYS A 113 8.59 14.73 23.60
CA LYS A 113 9.23 15.64 22.63
C LYS A 113 10.43 15.01 21.90
N ASP A 114 10.96 13.96 22.43
CA ASP A 114 12.11 13.21 21.91
C ASP A 114 11.72 12.08 20.95
N ILE A 115 10.47 12.04 20.49
CA ILE A 115 9.93 11.10 19.50
C ILE A 115 9.54 11.88 18.24
N ASP A 116 9.99 11.43 17.07
CA ASP A 116 9.68 12.01 15.76
C ASP A 116 8.49 11.31 15.08
N ALA A 117 8.38 9.99 15.27
CA ALA A 117 7.39 9.15 14.61
C ALA A 117 6.83 8.07 15.54
N VAL A 118 5.64 7.59 15.24
CA VAL A 118 4.97 6.51 16.00
C VAL A 118 4.55 5.38 15.07
N ALA A 119 4.92 4.16 15.44
CA ALA A 119 4.44 2.94 14.81
C ALA A 119 3.26 2.38 15.62
N ILE A 120 2.08 2.37 15.02
CA ILE A 120 0.80 2.03 15.64
C ILE A 120 0.40 0.61 15.24
N PHE A 121 0.52 -0.34 16.17
CA PHE A 121 0.13 -1.74 16.01
C PHE A 121 -0.96 -2.13 17.03
N THR A 122 -1.90 -1.23 17.22
CA THR A 122 -3.04 -1.38 18.11
C THR A 122 -4.19 -2.13 17.45
N ASP A 123 -5.35 -2.16 18.08
CA ASP A 123 -6.54 -2.80 17.54
C ASP A 123 -7.06 -2.05 16.30
N GLY A 124 -7.43 -2.78 15.25
CA GLY A 124 -7.83 -2.23 13.95
C GLY A 124 -8.86 -1.09 14.03
N PRO A 125 -9.94 -1.21 14.80
CA PRO A 125 -10.93 -0.14 14.96
C PRO A 125 -10.39 1.19 15.51
N LEU A 126 -9.20 1.18 16.12
CA LEU A 126 -8.59 2.35 16.76
C LEU A 126 -7.53 3.03 15.89
N HIS A 127 -7.16 2.48 14.73
CA HIS A 127 -6.05 3.00 13.93
C HIS A 127 -6.22 4.47 13.54
N VAL A 128 -7.41 4.88 13.10
CA VAL A 128 -7.68 6.27 12.72
C VAL A 128 -7.60 7.19 13.92
N GLN A 129 -8.24 6.83 15.04
CA GLN A 129 -8.21 7.63 16.26
C GLN A 129 -6.79 7.82 16.80
N HIS A 130 -6.02 6.74 16.86
CA HIS A 130 -4.62 6.78 17.31
C HIS A 130 -3.71 7.56 16.35
N THR A 131 -3.97 7.48 15.03
CA THR A 131 -3.28 8.31 14.03
C THR A 131 -3.56 9.79 14.25
N ILE A 132 -4.83 10.16 14.49
CA ILE A 132 -5.22 11.54 14.80
C ILE A 132 -4.49 12.03 16.04
N GLU A 133 -4.47 11.25 17.11
CA GLU A 133 -3.82 11.62 18.37
C GLU A 133 -2.31 11.80 18.18
N ALA A 134 -1.65 10.91 17.45
CA ALA A 134 -0.23 11.03 17.14
C ALA A 134 0.06 12.29 16.30
N MET A 135 -0.71 12.54 15.24
CA MET A 135 -0.50 13.70 14.37
C MET A 135 -0.80 15.03 15.03
N LYS A 136 -1.81 15.10 15.90
CA LYS A 136 -2.06 16.30 16.75
C LYS A 136 -0.84 16.69 17.58
N ASN A 137 -0.07 15.71 18.02
CA ASN A 137 1.16 15.88 18.80
C ASN A 137 2.43 15.95 17.94
N GLY A 138 2.28 16.22 16.61
CA GLY A 138 3.40 16.45 15.70
C GLY A 138 4.19 15.20 15.33
N LYS A 139 3.61 13.98 15.42
CA LYS A 139 4.28 12.73 15.11
C LYS A 139 3.91 12.23 13.71
N HIS A 140 4.93 11.84 12.92
CA HIS A 140 4.72 11.02 11.74
C HIS A 140 4.19 9.65 12.14
N VAL A 141 3.43 8.99 11.27
CA VAL A 141 2.74 7.75 11.64
C VAL A 141 2.94 6.66 10.60
N ILE A 142 3.28 5.46 11.08
CA ILE A 142 3.03 4.21 10.37
C ILE A 142 2.02 3.41 11.19
N SER A 143 0.93 2.94 10.56
CA SER A 143 -0.07 2.11 11.24
C SER A 143 -0.17 0.72 10.63
N ALA A 144 -0.56 -0.27 11.43
CA ALA A 144 -0.95 -1.57 10.91
C ALA A 144 -2.19 -1.46 9.99
N VAL A 145 -2.53 -2.56 9.36
CA VAL A 145 -3.70 -2.70 8.47
C VAL A 145 -4.96 -3.03 9.26
N PRO A 146 -6.12 -2.61 8.73
CA PRO A 146 -6.36 -1.67 7.63
C PRO A 146 -6.18 -0.20 8.06
N ALA A 147 -6.04 0.71 7.10
CA ALA A 147 -5.87 2.14 7.38
C ALA A 147 -7.09 2.77 8.05
N ALA A 148 -8.29 2.34 7.66
CA ALA A 148 -9.57 2.76 8.22
C ALA A 148 -10.45 1.54 8.48
N TRP A 149 -11.32 1.62 9.47
CA TRP A 149 -12.12 0.49 9.90
C TRP A 149 -13.60 0.66 9.54
N ALA A 150 -14.11 -0.29 8.76
CA ALA A 150 -15.53 -0.53 8.51
C ALA A 150 -16.33 0.59 7.82
N THR A 151 -15.92 1.85 7.83
CA THR A 151 -16.71 2.95 7.27
C THR A 151 -15.91 3.91 6.38
N ILE A 152 -16.59 4.51 5.42
CA ILE A 152 -16.01 5.51 4.52
C ILE A 152 -15.65 6.78 5.28
N GLU A 153 -16.45 7.16 6.27
CA GLU A 153 -16.22 8.34 7.10
C GLU A 153 -14.88 8.25 7.86
N GLN A 154 -14.49 7.06 8.32
CA GLN A 154 -13.16 6.87 8.91
C GLN A 154 -12.05 7.06 7.89
N ALA A 155 -12.24 6.62 6.66
CA ALA A 155 -11.26 6.81 5.59
C ALA A 155 -11.09 8.30 5.26
N GLU A 156 -12.20 9.04 5.16
CA GLU A 156 -12.20 10.50 4.94
C GLU A 156 -11.54 11.24 6.09
N LEU A 157 -11.90 10.89 7.34
CA LEU A 157 -11.31 11.46 8.53
C LEU A 157 -9.79 11.26 8.61
N LEU A 158 -9.30 10.08 8.23
CA LEU A 158 -7.86 9.82 8.13
C LEU A 158 -7.20 10.73 7.09
N LEU A 159 -7.78 10.82 5.89
CA LEU A 159 -7.27 11.65 4.81
C LEU A 159 -7.20 13.12 5.20
N ASP A 160 -8.27 13.64 5.77
CA ASP A 160 -8.35 15.03 6.24
C ASP A 160 -7.35 15.31 7.36
N THR A 161 -7.13 14.34 8.25
CA THR A 161 -6.12 14.44 9.31
C THR A 161 -4.71 14.56 8.69
N VAL A 162 -4.36 13.68 7.76
CA VAL A 162 -3.05 13.73 7.10
C VAL A 162 -2.86 15.04 6.35
N LYS A 163 -3.88 15.51 5.61
CA LYS A 163 -3.84 16.81 4.92
C LYS A 163 -3.70 17.98 5.89
N LYS A 164 -4.44 17.97 6.98
CA LYS A 164 -4.45 19.04 7.99
C LYS A 164 -3.09 19.23 8.66
N TYR A 165 -2.44 18.14 9.04
CA TYR A 165 -1.18 18.22 9.78
C TYR A 165 0.06 18.21 8.88
N GLY A 166 -0.07 17.79 7.61
CA GLY A 166 1.04 17.73 6.66
C GLY A 166 2.15 16.74 7.05
N LEU A 167 1.85 15.80 7.94
CA LEU A 167 2.80 14.81 8.43
C LEU A 167 2.75 13.54 7.57
N THR A 168 3.83 12.80 7.57
CA THR A 168 3.92 11.52 6.86
C THR A 168 3.02 10.49 7.52
N TYR A 169 2.18 9.85 6.69
CA TYR A 169 1.42 8.64 7.03
C TYR A 169 1.80 7.51 6.09
N MET A 170 1.95 6.31 6.62
CA MET A 170 2.14 5.08 5.88
C MET A 170 1.32 3.96 6.51
N MET A 171 0.76 3.07 5.69
CA MET A 171 0.17 1.82 6.17
C MET A 171 1.18 0.67 6.02
N ALA A 172 1.34 -0.13 7.05
CA ALA A 172 2.24 -1.29 7.08
C ALA A 172 1.58 -2.52 6.43
N GLU A 173 1.30 -2.45 5.13
CA GLU A 173 0.72 -3.56 4.36
C GLU A 173 1.78 -4.56 3.94
N THR A 174 1.78 -5.73 4.57
CA THR A 174 2.78 -6.78 4.38
C THR A 174 2.74 -7.40 2.99
N SER A 175 1.54 -7.58 2.42
CA SER A 175 1.37 -8.22 1.10
C SER A 175 1.91 -7.36 -0.05
N HIS A 176 2.08 -6.04 0.16
CA HIS A 176 2.78 -5.17 -0.78
C HIS A 176 4.23 -5.63 -1.01
N TYR A 177 4.89 -6.15 0.03
CA TYR A 177 6.27 -6.60 -0.02
C TYR A 177 6.45 -8.12 0.05
N GLN A 178 5.40 -8.88 -0.15
CA GLN A 178 5.53 -10.32 -0.37
C GLN A 178 6.44 -10.58 -1.59
N GLN A 179 7.27 -11.61 -1.51
CA GLN A 179 8.31 -11.86 -2.50
C GLN A 179 7.72 -12.03 -3.91
N PHE A 180 6.61 -12.73 -4.03
CA PHE A 180 5.91 -12.89 -5.31
C PHE A 180 5.24 -11.60 -5.80
N THR A 181 4.76 -10.72 -4.90
CA THR A 181 4.21 -9.42 -5.28
C THR A 181 5.30 -8.49 -5.83
N ILE A 182 6.50 -8.51 -5.23
CA ILE A 182 7.66 -7.79 -5.77
C ILE A 182 8.02 -8.32 -7.17
N SER A 183 8.02 -9.64 -7.36
CA SER A 183 8.28 -10.27 -8.66
C SER A 183 7.22 -9.86 -9.70
N ALA A 184 5.93 -9.92 -9.35
CA ALA A 184 4.83 -9.50 -10.22
C ALA A 184 4.96 -8.03 -10.64
N ARG A 185 5.31 -7.13 -9.71
CA ARG A 185 5.58 -5.72 -9.99
C ARG A 185 6.71 -5.53 -11.00
N LYS A 186 7.81 -6.30 -10.84
CA LYS A 186 8.93 -6.28 -11.79
C LYS A 186 8.51 -6.79 -13.17
N PHE A 187 7.73 -7.87 -13.24
CA PHE A 187 7.20 -8.39 -14.50
C PHE A 187 6.28 -7.40 -15.19
N TYR A 188 5.39 -6.76 -14.43
CA TYR A 188 4.48 -5.74 -14.96
C TYR A 188 5.23 -4.54 -15.53
N LYS A 189 6.19 -3.99 -14.77
CA LYS A 189 7.05 -2.88 -15.22
C LYS A 189 7.87 -3.21 -16.47
N GLN A 190 8.22 -4.47 -16.67
CA GLN A 190 8.94 -4.96 -17.86
C GLN A 190 8.00 -5.29 -19.03
N GLY A 191 6.69 -5.09 -18.89
CA GLY A 191 5.70 -5.40 -19.92
C GLY A 191 5.56 -6.90 -20.23
N LYS A 192 6.00 -7.78 -19.32
CA LYS A 192 6.02 -9.24 -19.56
C LYS A 192 4.62 -9.84 -19.65
N PHE A 193 3.65 -9.29 -18.91
CA PHE A 193 2.26 -9.75 -18.98
C PHE A 193 1.60 -9.43 -20.33
N GLY A 194 2.07 -8.38 -21.04
CA GLY A 194 1.32 -7.81 -22.14
C GLY A 194 0.09 -7.06 -21.64
N ALA A 195 -1.06 -7.24 -22.26
CA ALA A 195 -2.34 -6.78 -21.73
C ALA A 195 -2.76 -7.67 -20.56
N LEU A 196 -2.98 -7.09 -19.40
CA LEU A 196 -3.49 -7.79 -18.24
C LEU A 196 -5.02 -7.80 -18.31
N TYR A 197 -5.64 -8.97 -18.29
CA TYR A 197 -7.10 -9.12 -18.41
C TYR A 197 -7.78 -9.38 -17.08
N TYR A 198 -7.07 -10.09 -16.18
CA TYR A 198 -7.66 -10.59 -14.96
C TYR A 198 -6.59 -10.75 -13.89
N SER A 199 -6.96 -10.48 -12.66
CA SER A 199 -6.15 -10.82 -11.49
C SER A 199 -7.07 -11.32 -10.38
N GLU A 200 -6.49 -12.07 -9.45
CA GLU A 200 -7.19 -12.44 -8.22
C GLU A 200 -6.24 -12.56 -7.05
N ALA A 201 -6.79 -12.38 -5.86
CA ALA A 201 -6.07 -12.62 -4.62
C ALA A 201 -6.97 -13.27 -3.57
N GLU A 202 -6.36 -14.06 -2.70
CA GLU A 202 -7.03 -14.75 -1.60
C GLU A 202 -6.27 -14.53 -0.31
N TYR A 203 -7.05 -14.33 0.75
CA TYR A 203 -6.55 -14.26 2.12
C TYR A 203 -7.37 -15.17 3.01
N GLN A 204 -6.71 -16.09 3.67
CA GLN A 204 -7.33 -17.04 4.59
C GLN A 204 -6.55 -17.01 5.90
N HIS A 205 -7.16 -16.48 6.94
CA HIS A 205 -6.52 -16.34 8.25
C HIS A 205 -6.66 -17.64 9.07
N ALA A 206 -5.56 -18.36 9.23
CA ALA A 206 -5.56 -19.52 10.12
C ALA A 206 -5.57 -19.08 11.59
N GLY A 207 -6.34 -19.80 12.42
CA GLY A 207 -6.36 -19.61 13.87
C GLY A 207 -7.00 -18.31 14.35
N LEU A 208 -7.86 -17.70 13.54
CA LEU A 208 -8.56 -16.47 13.91
C LEU A 208 -9.43 -16.67 15.14
N GLU A 209 -10.05 -17.86 15.29
CA GLU A 209 -10.90 -18.23 16.45
C GLU A 209 -10.15 -18.11 17.78
N GLY A 210 -8.86 -18.43 17.79
CA GLY A 210 -8.00 -18.29 18.98
C GLY A 210 -7.79 -16.84 19.42
N LEU A 211 -8.18 -15.88 18.59
CA LEU A 211 -8.04 -14.45 18.84
C LEU A 211 -9.37 -13.76 19.21
N TYR A 212 -10.50 -14.51 19.21
CA TYR A 212 -11.80 -13.92 19.51
C TYR A 212 -11.98 -13.53 20.97
N PHE A 213 -11.27 -14.18 21.88
CA PHE A 213 -11.37 -13.93 23.31
C PHE A 213 -9.98 -13.70 23.92
N PHE A 214 -9.94 -12.79 24.89
CA PHE A 214 -8.82 -12.62 25.77
C PHE A 214 -9.31 -12.49 27.21
N ASN A 215 -8.83 -13.35 28.10
CA ASN A 215 -9.28 -13.43 29.51
C ASN A 215 -10.83 -13.45 29.61
N GLY A 216 -11.50 -14.26 28.79
CA GLY A 216 -12.95 -14.41 28.76
C GLY A 216 -13.73 -13.22 28.15
N LYS A 217 -13.06 -12.15 27.74
CA LYS A 217 -13.69 -10.99 27.09
C LYS A 217 -13.53 -11.07 25.58
N ARG A 218 -14.57 -10.69 24.83
CA ARG A 218 -14.51 -10.56 23.37
C ARG A 218 -13.46 -9.51 22.96
N THR A 219 -12.61 -9.87 22.03
CA THR A 219 -11.70 -8.92 21.39
C THR A 219 -12.39 -8.24 20.20
N TRP A 220 -11.73 -7.26 19.60
CA TRP A 220 -12.19 -6.61 18.37
C TRP A 220 -12.30 -7.57 17.17
N ARG A 221 -11.64 -8.73 17.23
CA ARG A 221 -11.70 -9.75 16.17
C ARG A 221 -12.95 -10.60 16.21
N TYR A 222 -13.74 -10.55 17.29
CA TYR A 222 -14.95 -11.35 17.43
C TYR A 222 -16.03 -10.90 16.45
N GLY A 223 -16.32 -11.75 15.45
CA GLY A 223 -17.31 -11.48 14.41
C GLY A 223 -16.88 -10.43 13.38
N VAL A 224 -15.57 -10.17 13.21
CA VAL A 224 -15.06 -9.25 12.19
C VAL A 224 -15.48 -9.69 10.79
N ALA A 225 -15.97 -8.73 10.00
CA ALA A 225 -16.33 -8.99 8.60
C ALA A 225 -15.08 -9.31 7.76
N PRO A 226 -15.11 -10.34 6.88
CA PRO A 226 -13.95 -10.68 6.06
C PRO A 226 -13.46 -9.50 5.22
N MET A 227 -14.35 -8.81 4.51
CA MET A 227 -13.98 -7.68 3.68
C MET A 227 -13.59 -6.40 4.45
N HIS A 228 -13.66 -6.36 5.77
CA HIS A 228 -12.99 -5.33 6.57
C HIS A 228 -11.48 -5.56 6.70
N TYR A 229 -10.97 -6.66 6.14
CA TYR A 229 -9.55 -7.01 6.10
C TYR A 229 -9.03 -7.23 4.66
N PRO A 230 -9.28 -6.27 3.74
CA PRO A 230 -9.10 -6.49 2.30
C PRO A 230 -7.67 -6.31 1.82
N THR A 231 -6.85 -5.60 2.61
CA THR A 231 -5.60 -4.98 2.15
C THR A 231 -4.57 -6.01 1.71
N HIS A 232 -4.55 -7.19 2.32
CA HIS A 232 -3.70 -8.32 1.92
C HIS A 232 -4.01 -8.85 0.51
N CYS A 233 -5.22 -8.57 0.00
CA CYS A 233 -5.58 -8.92 -1.37
C CYS A 233 -5.47 -7.73 -2.32
N THR A 234 -6.11 -6.60 -1.98
CA THR A 234 -6.20 -5.44 -2.87
C THR A 234 -4.84 -4.82 -3.17
N SER A 235 -3.90 -4.86 -2.21
CA SER A 235 -2.53 -4.41 -2.43
C SER A 235 -1.81 -5.19 -3.53
N GLN A 236 -2.13 -6.46 -3.71
CA GLN A 236 -1.46 -7.31 -4.69
C GLN A 236 -1.80 -6.96 -6.14
N LEU A 237 -2.99 -6.39 -6.41
CA LEU A 237 -3.27 -5.81 -7.73
C LEU A 237 -2.78 -4.36 -7.82
N VAL A 238 -3.27 -3.53 -6.90
CA VAL A 238 -3.08 -2.07 -6.96
C VAL A 238 -1.59 -1.71 -6.96
N SER A 239 -0.78 -2.36 -6.12
CA SER A 239 0.67 -2.11 -6.08
C SER A 239 1.42 -2.60 -7.31
N VAL A 240 0.90 -3.60 -8.00
CA VAL A 240 1.54 -4.18 -9.19
C VAL A 240 1.25 -3.34 -10.43
N THR A 241 -0.01 -2.94 -10.63
CA THR A 241 -0.50 -2.33 -11.86
C THR A 241 -0.69 -0.81 -11.78
N GLY A 242 -0.84 -0.28 -10.57
CA GLY A 242 -1.27 1.11 -10.35
C GLY A 242 -2.75 1.35 -10.66
N GLU A 243 -3.52 0.31 -10.98
CA GLU A 243 -4.95 0.42 -11.22
C GLU A 243 -5.71 0.74 -9.94
N ARG A 244 -6.90 1.32 -10.09
CA ARG A 244 -7.81 1.62 -8.98
C ARG A 244 -9.09 0.81 -9.13
N LEU A 245 -9.59 0.29 -8.01
CA LEU A 245 -10.85 -0.46 -7.96
C LEU A 245 -12.00 0.54 -7.90
N THR A 246 -12.88 0.55 -8.90
CA THR A 246 -13.90 1.59 -9.08
C THR A 246 -15.32 1.12 -8.78
N GLU A 247 -15.56 -0.19 -8.89
CA GLU A 247 -16.86 -0.82 -8.61
C GLU A 247 -16.63 -2.15 -7.89
N ALA A 248 -17.56 -2.53 -7.04
CA ALA A 248 -17.58 -3.81 -6.32
C ALA A 248 -18.94 -4.48 -6.40
N VAL A 249 -18.91 -5.81 -6.56
CA VAL A 249 -20.02 -6.74 -6.32
C VAL A 249 -19.48 -7.80 -5.37
N CYS A 250 -20.17 -8.08 -4.28
CA CYS A 250 -19.72 -9.04 -3.28
C CYS A 250 -20.86 -9.94 -2.80
N HIS A 251 -20.53 -11.19 -2.58
CA HIS A 251 -21.39 -12.15 -1.91
C HIS A 251 -20.71 -12.64 -0.64
N GLY A 252 -21.48 -12.68 0.45
CA GLY A 252 -21.07 -13.25 1.72
C GLY A 252 -21.94 -14.45 2.06
N TRP A 253 -21.38 -15.40 2.80
CA TRP A 253 -22.11 -16.53 3.34
C TRP A 253 -21.64 -16.88 4.75
N GLY A 254 -22.59 -17.35 5.54
CA GLY A 254 -22.42 -17.70 6.93
C GLY A 254 -23.29 -18.89 7.33
N ASP A 255 -23.41 -19.11 8.61
CA ASP A 255 -24.26 -20.13 9.20
C ASP A 255 -25.01 -19.57 10.43
N ASP A 256 -25.68 -20.43 11.16
CA ASP A 256 -26.42 -20.07 12.37
C ASP A 256 -25.57 -19.86 13.62
N SER A 257 -24.27 -19.73 13.49
CA SER A 257 -23.35 -19.56 14.61
C SER A 257 -23.69 -18.31 15.44
N PRO A 258 -23.65 -18.41 16.79
CA PRO A 258 -23.90 -17.28 17.67
C PRO A 258 -23.00 -16.07 17.38
N ILE A 259 -21.75 -16.27 16.95
CA ILE A 259 -20.81 -15.20 16.64
C ILE A 259 -21.27 -14.33 15.46
N LEU A 260 -21.99 -14.91 14.48
CA LEU A 260 -22.54 -14.16 13.36
C LEU A 260 -23.86 -13.47 13.70
N LYS A 261 -24.55 -13.91 14.76
CA LYS A 261 -25.80 -13.30 15.24
C LYS A 261 -25.60 -12.19 16.26
N ASP A 262 -24.49 -12.24 17.02
CA ASP A 262 -24.19 -11.31 18.11
C ASP A 262 -22.72 -10.88 18.06
N ASN A 263 -22.42 -9.86 17.24
CA ASN A 263 -21.12 -9.25 17.14
C ASN A 263 -21.23 -7.73 16.94
N ALA A 264 -20.13 -7.00 17.21
CA ALA A 264 -20.09 -5.56 17.18
C ALA A 264 -20.22 -4.94 15.77
N TYR A 265 -20.14 -5.76 14.73
CA TYR A 265 -20.11 -5.31 13.33
C TYR A 265 -21.40 -5.59 12.58
N ALA A 266 -22.38 -6.24 13.22
CA ALA A 266 -23.58 -6.77 12.56
C ALA A 266 -23.23 -7.64 11.32
N ASN A 267 -22.08 -8.31 11.37
CA ASN A 267 -21.59 -9.14 10.28
C ASN A 267 -22.21 -10.53 10.31
N PRO A 268 -22.95 -10.93 9.25
CA PRO A 268 -23.56 -12.26 9.17
C PRO A 268 -22.70 -13.27 8.40
N PHE A 269 -21.45 -12.93 8.03
CA PHE A 269 -20.66 -13.73 7.12
C PHE A 269 -19.38 -14.28 7.76
N TRP A 270 -19.10 -15.55 7.48
CA TRP A 270 -17.78 -16.15 7.70
C TRP A 270 -16.83 -15.89 6.57
N ASN A 271 -17.34 -15.83 5.35
CA ASN A 271 -16.55 -15.76 4.14
C ASN A 271 -17.20 -14.77 3.17
N GLU A 272 -16.39 -14.04 2.43
CA GLU A 272 -16.84 -13.11 1.41
C GLU A 272 -16.00 -13.24 0.15
N SER A 273 -16.66 -13.12 -1.01
CA SER A 273 -16.04 -13.12 -2.34
C SER A 273 -16.53 -11.93 -3.13
N ALA A 274 -15.60 -11.08 -3.53
CA ALA A 274 -15.88 -9.86 -4.29
C ALA A 274 -15.29 -9.91 -5.69
N MET A 275 -16.04 -9.36 -6.65
CA MET A 275 -15.55 -9.00 -7.97
C MET A 275 -15.49 -7.49 -8.09
N PHE A 276 -14.32 -6.98 -8.42
CA PHE A 276 -14.08 -5.56 -8.66
C PHE A 276 -13.87 -5.29 -10.14
N ARG A 277 -14.30 -4.09 -10.58
CA ARG A 277 -13.88 -3.49 -11.85
C ARG A 277 -12.79 -2.46 -11.56
N THR A 278 -11.77 -2.42 -12.41
CA THR A 278 -10.73 -1.40 -12.31
C THR A 278 -11.01 -0.18 -13.19
N ASN A 279 -10.31 0.92 -12.94
CA ASN A 279 -10.37 2.13 -13.78
C ASN A 279 -9.86 1.92 -15.21
N ARG A 280 -9.20 0.79 -15.50
CA ARG A 280 -8.80 0.37 -16.87
C ARG A 280 -9.74 -0.66 -17.47
N GLY A 281 -10.82 -1.01 -16.78
CA GLY A 281 -11.81 -1.98 -17.23
C GLY A 281 -11.47 -3.44 -16.96
N ASN A 282 -10.34 -3.73 -16.29
CA ASN A 282 -9.97 -5.08 -15.90
C ASN A 282 -10.86 -5.59 -14.75
N ALA A 283 -10.87 -6.92 -14.58
CA ALA A 283 -11.55 -7.58 -13.48
C ALA A 283 -10.54 -8.03 -12.42
N PHE A 284 -10.91 -7.85 -11.15
CA PHE A 284 -10.12 -8.32 -10.03
C PHE A 284 -11.01 -9.02 -9.00
N ARG A 285 -10.71 -10.28 -8.72
CA ARG A 285 -11.42 -11.08 -7.71
C ARG A 285 -10.66 -11.11 -6.39
N VAL A 286 -11.41 -10.93 -5.29
CA VAL A 286 -10.90 -11.04 -3.93
C VAL A 286 -11.71 -12.04 -3.15
N ASN A 287 -11.05 -13.00 -2.51
CA ASN A 287 -11.66 -13.96 -1.60
C ASN A 287 -11.03 -13.80 -0.21
N ILE A 288 -11.86 -13.56 0.80
CA ILE A 288 -11.41 -13.50 2.19
C ILE A 288 -12.26 -14.45 3.03
N TRP A 289 -11.61 -15.40 3.69
CA TRP A 289 -12.27 -16.49 4.38
C TRP A 289 -11.76 -16.65 5.80
N TRP A 290 -12.72 -16.77 6.72
CA TRP A 290 -12.46 -17.05 8.12
C TRP A 290 -12.74 -18.52 8.47
N LYS A 291 -13.64 -19.18 7.74
CA LYS A 291 -14.09 -20.54 8.05
C LYS A 291 -13.94 -21.45 6.83
N GLY A 292 -13.35 -22.62 7.09
CA GLY A 292 -13.13 -23.65 6.10
C GLY A 292 -11.98 -24.56 6.51
N ALA A 293 -11.93 -25.76 5.96
CA ALA A 293 -10.78 -26.67 6.12
C ALA A 293 -9.65 -26.19 5.21
N HIS A 294 -8.90 -25.19 5.65
CA HIS A 294 -7.79 -24.62 4.88
C HIS A 294 -6.60 -24.31 5.77
N ARG A 295 -5.47 -24.23 5.15
CA ARG A 295 -4.26 -23.63 5.71
C ARG A 295 -4.34 -22.11 5.53
N GLY A 296 -3.79 -21.33 6.45
CA GLY A 296 -3.63 -19.88 6.24
C GLY A 296 -2.86 -19.63 4.96
N CYS A 297 -3.34 -18.72 4.13
CA CYS A 297 -2.65 -18.33 2.91
C CYS A 297 -2.89 -16.87 2.54
N GLU A 298 -1.90 -16.32 1.87
CA GLU A 298 -1.98 -15.10 1.08
C GLU A 298 -1.45 -15.45 -0.29
N ARG A 299 -2.27 -15.36 -1.31
CA ARG A 299 -1.83 -15.68 -2.67
C ARG A 299 -2.53 -14.79 -3.70
N ALA A 300 -1.90 -14.66 -4.87
CA ALA A 300 -2.47 -13.95 -6.01
C ALA A 300 -2.06 -14.59 -7.33
N GLN A 301 -2.78 -14.22 -8.38
CA GLN A 301 -2.40 -14.53 -9.75
C GLN A 301 -2.77 -13.38 -10.68
N TRP A 302 -1.95 -13.22 -11.72
CA TRP A 302 -2.08 -12.21 -12.76
C TRP A 302 -2.06 -12.86 -14.12
N ILE A 303 -3.11 -12.63 -14.92
CA ILE A 303 -3.33 -13.30 -16.20
C ILE A 303 -3.30 -12.27 -17.32
N GLY A 304 -2.28 -12.36 -18.16
CA GLY A 304 -2.08 -11.51 -19.32
C GLY A 304 -2.03 -12.30 -20.64
N ASP A 305 -2.02 -11.60 -21.75
CA ASP A 305 -2.00 -12.20 -23.09
C ASP A 305 -0.64 -12.83 -23.48
N LYS A 306 0.46 -12.36 -22.89
CA LYS A 306 1.81 -12.89 -23.14
C LYS A 306 2.29 -13.80 -22.03
N MET A 307 1.90 -13.54 -20.82
CA MET A 307 2.33 -14.26 -19.63
C MET A 307 1.26 -14.22 -18.54
N SER A 308 1.13 -15.33 -17.84
CA SER A 308 0.42 -15.38 -16.54
C SER A 308 1.42 -15.76 -15.45
N PHE A 309 1.21 -15.23 -14.25
CA PHE A 309 2.02 -15.54 -13.07
C PHE A 309 1.11 -15.94 -11.91
N PHE A 310 1.40 -17.09 -11.34
CA PHE A 310 0.67 -17.69 -10.22
C PHE A 310 1.59 -17.70 -9.01
N ALA A 311 1.17 -17.05 -7.93
CA ALA A 311 1.85 -17.11 -6.64
C ALA A 311 1.80 -18.54 -6.06
N PRO A 312 2.60 -18.86 -5.02
CA PRO A 312 2.61 -20.18 -4.40
C PRO A 312 1.20 -20.62 -3.99
N HIS A 313 0.90 -21.90 -4.25
CA HIS A 313 -0.39 -22.48 -3.89
C HIS A 313 -0.36 -23.07 -2.47
N PRO A 314 -1.47 -23.04 -1.70
CA PRO A 314 -1.53 -23.60 -0.33
C PRO A 314 -1.16 -25.08 -0.22
N ASN A 315 -1.24 -25.86 -1.33
CA ASN A 315 -0.82 -27.26 -1.36
C ASN A 315 0.72 -27.45 -1.39
N GLY A 316 1.51 -26.37 -1.36
CA GLY A 316 2.97 -26.41 -1.38
C GLY A 316 3.61 -26.32 -2.77
N LEU A 317 2.81 -26.19 -3.83
CA LEU A 317 3.36 -25.87 -5.15
C LEU A 317 3.91 -24.45 -5.16
N GLY A 318 5.15 -24.31 -5.63
CA GLY A 318 5.81 -23.01 -5.79
C GLY A 318 5.18 -22.16 -6.90
N PRO A 319 5.67 -20.92 -7.08
CA PRO A 319 5.14 -20.03 -8.10
C PRO A 319 5.36 -20.57 -9.51
N VAL A 320 4.39 -20.35 -10.40
CA VAL A 320 4.42 -20.81 -11.79
C VAL A 320 4.23 -19.64 -12.75
N ILE A 321 5.03 -19.63 -13.81
CA ILE A 321 4.82 -18.76 -14.97
C ILE A 321 4.22 -19.62 -16.09
N VAL A 322 3.21 -19.08 -16.74
CA VAL A 322 2.64 -19.67 -17.97
C VAL A 322 2.82 -18.67 -19.11
N ARG A 323 3.39 -19.12 -20.22
CA ARG A 323 3.57 -18.31 -21.44
C ARG A 323 2.77 -18.91 -22.58
N SER A 324 2.25 -18.07 -23.46
CA SER A 324 1.69 -18.56 -24.73
C SER A 324 2.79 -19.23 -25.55
N GLY A 325 2.56 -20.46 -25.97
CA GLY A 325 3.46 -21.17 -26.88
C GLY A 325 3.45 -20.55 -28.28
N GLU A 326 4.51 -20.77 -29.03
CA GLU A 326 4.59 -20.34 -30.43
C GLU A 326 4.04 -21.40 -31.39
N GLN A 327 4.18 -22.66 -31.04
CA GLN A 327 3.75 -23.79 -31.84
C GLN A 327 2.27 -24.12 -31.67
N MET A 328 1.63 -24.49 -32.76
CA MET A 328 0.27 -25.00 -32.74
C MET A 328 0.30 -26.50 -32.55
N GLU A 329 -0.39 -27.00 -31.55
CA GLU A 329 -0.55 -28.44 -31.26
C GLU A 329 -2.03 -28.81 -31.34
N LYS A 330 -2.31 -30.06 -31.74
CA LYS A 330 -3.68 -30.59 -31.69
C LYS A 330 -3.96 -31.05 -30.28
N ASP A 331 -5.11 -30.59 -29.72
CA ASP A 331 -5.63 -31.12 -28.48
C ASP A 331 -6.30 -32.50 -28.69
N ASP A 332 -6.72 -33.14 -27.61
CA ASP A 332 -7.36 -34.47 -27.64
C ASP A 332 -8.63 -34.53 -28.53
N ALA A 333 -9.27 -33.40 -28.78
CA ALA A 333 -10.43 -33.23 -29.66
C ALA A 333 -10.03 -32.89 -31.11
N GLY A 334 -8.72 -32.80 -31.41
CA GLY A 334 -8.20 -32.49 -32.73
C GLY A 334 -8.15 -31.01 -33.11
N PHE A 335 -8.47 -30.09 -32.21
CA PHE A 335 -8.38 -28.66 -32.46
C PHE A 335 -6.95 -28.16 -32.34
N LEU A 336 -6.53 -27.30 -33.28
CA LEU A 336 -5.24 -26.64 -33.22
C LEU A 336 -5.26 -25.52 -32.16
N ARG A 337 -4.36 -25.62 -31.18
CA ARG A 337 -4.18 -24.62 -30.15
C ARG A 337 -2.71 -24.30 -29.93
N LYS A 338 -2.40 -23.10 -29.51
CA LYS A 338 -1.05 -22.78 -29.03
C LYS A 338 -0.85 -23.48 -27.69
N ALA A 339 0.11 -24.39 -27.62
CA ALA A 339 0.43 -25.08 -26.38
C ALA A 339 1.04 -24.12 -25.36
N PRO A 340 0.48 -23.98 -24.15
CA PRO A 340 1.08 -23.15 -23.13
C PRO A 340 2.39 -23.77 -22.61
N LYS A 341 3.39 -22.92 -22.37
CA LYS A 341 4.62 -23.33 -21.68
C LYS A 341 4.52 -23.02 -20.19
N PHE A 342 4.65 -24.06 -19.38
CA PHE A 342 4.70 -23.95 -17.91
C PHE A 342 6.16 -23.90 -17.46
N GLU A 343 6.46 -22.92 -16.60
CA GLU A 343 7.79 -22.71 -16.04
C GLU A 343 7.68 -22.57 -14.53
N GLN A 344 8.35 -23.46 -13.79
CA GLN A 344 8.48 -23.31 -12.35
C GLN A 344 9.33 -22.08 -12.07
N TYR A 345 8.74 -21.07 -11.43
CA TYR A 345 9.46 -19.84 -11.11
C TYR A 345 10.27 -20.02 -9.84
N LYS A 346 11.58 -19.86 -9.92
CA LYS A 346 12.45 -19.81 -8.75
C LYS A 346 12.32 -18.42 -8.12
N GLN A 347 11.51 -18.33 -7.05
CA GLN A 347 11.24 -17.09 -6.36
C GLN A 347 12.52 -16.55 -5.71
N PRO A 348 12.99 -15.34 -6.07
CA PRO A 348 14.09 -14.70 -5.34
C PRO A 348 13.67 -14.30 -3.93
N HIS A 349 14.61 -14.37 -3.02
CA HIS A 349 14.49 -13.72 -1.71
C HIS A 349 14.88 -12.25 -1.86
N TRP A 350 13.91 -11.39 -2.23
CA TRP A 350 14.16 -9.97 -2.49
C TRP A 350 14.74 -9.24 -1.29
N TRP A 351 14.47 -9.70 -0.07
CA TRP A 351 15.05 -9.15 1.15
C TRP A 351 16.57 -9.37 1.25
N GLN A 352 17.19 -10.26 0.47
CA GLN A 352 18.64 -10.45 0.39
C GLN A 352 19.36 -9.45 -0.54
N THR A 353 18.60 -8.62 -1.25
CA THR A 353 19.14 -7.71 -2.26
C THR A 353 19.45 -6.33 -1.69
N ASP A 354 20.03 -5.47 -2.52
CA ASP A 354 20.30 -4.06 -2.25
C ASP A 354 19.03 -3.18 -2.15
N MET A 355 17.86 -3.77 -2.28
CA MET A 355 16.59 -3.11 -1.94
C MET A 355 16.46 -2.78 -0.44
N LEU A 356 17.31 -3.38 0.39
CA LEU A 356 17.39 -3.13 1.83
C LEU A 356 18.81 -2.79 2.24
N PRO A 357 19.01 -1.94 3.27
CA PRO A 357 20.30 -1.79 3.91
C PRO A 357 20.75 -3.12 4.53
N GLU A 358 22.05 -3.35 4.58
CA GLU A 358 22.65 -4.63 4.93
C GLU A 358 22.11 -5.23 6.24
N PRO A 359 21.94 -4.48 7.36
CA PRO A 359 21.43 -5.05 8.60
C PRO A 359 20.00 -5.59 8.52
N LEU A 360 19.22 -5.16 7.53
CA LEU A 360 17.82 -5.61 7.31
C LEU A 360 17.70 -6.76 6.31
N ARG A 361 18.80 -7.26 5.73
CA ARG A 361 18.82 -8.32 4.70
C ARG A 361 18.68 -9.72 5.30
N HIS A 362 17.63 -9.95 6.05
CA HIS A 362 17.33 -11.27 6.62
C HIS A 362 15.85 -11.61 6.53
N ASN A 363 15.50 -12.87 6.75
CA ASN A 363 14.10 -13.29 6.78
C ASN A 363 13.41 -12.72 8.03
N SER A 364 12.52 -11.77 7.79
CA SER A 364 11.67 -11.14 8.82
C SER A 364 10.23 -11.66 8.74
N GLY A 365 9.34 -11.16 9.60
CA GLY A 365 7.92 -11.55 9.58
C GLY A 365 7.27 -11.41 8.19
N HIS A 366 6.24 -12.21 7.94
CA HIS A 366 5.54 -12.26 6.65
C HIS A 366 6.49 -12.43 5.46
N GLU A 367 7.33 -13.48 5.53
CA GLU A 367 8.27 -13.86 4.46
C GLU A 367 9.24 -12.73 4.04
N GLY A 368 9.72 -11.96 5.02
CA GLY A 368 10.69 -10.88 4.81
C GLY A 368 10.08 -9.50 4.56
N SER A 369 8.76 -9.34 4.57
CA SER A 369 8.14 -8.04 4.26
C SER A 369 8.26 -6.99 5.37
N HIS A 370 8.47 -7.39 6.64
CA HIS A 370 8.54 -6.43 7.74
C HIS A 370 9.75 -5.50 7.64
N THR A 371 10.92 -6.00 7.24
CA THR A 371 12.12 -5.16 7.05
C THR A 371 11.98 -4.17 5.90
N PHE A 372 11.23 -4.53 4.84
CA PHE A 372 10.89 -3.58 3.78
C PHE A 372 10.00 -2.44 4.29
N LEU A 373 8.99 -2.75 5.09
CA LEU A 373 8.09 -1.74 5.66
C LEU A 373 8.84 -0.81 6.61
N THR A 374 9.71 -1.36 7.44
CA THR A 374 10.59 -0.58 8.31
C THR A 374 11.49 0.35 7.50
N HIS A 375 12.17 -0.18 6.47
CA HIS A 375 13.06 0.62 5.63
C HIS A 375 12.29 1.70 4.87
N GLU A 376 11.18 1.37 4.23
CA GLU A 376 10.38 2.32 3.45
C GLU A 376 9.92 3.52 4.29
N PHE A 377 9.46 3.27 5.52
CA PHE A 377 9.01 4.35 6.41
C PHE A 377 10.16 5.23 6.89
N VAL A 378 11.26 4.63 7.36
CA VAL A 378 12.41 5.38 7.85
C VAL A 378 13.08 6.16 6.72
N ASP A 379 13.30 5.54 5.56
CA ASP A 379 13.89 6.17 4.39
C ASP A 379 13.02 7.34 3.86
N ALA A 380 11.71 7.17 3.87
CA ALA A 380 10.78 8.24 3.52
C ALA A 380 10.95 9.48 4.42
N LEU A 381 11.12 9.27 5.73
CA LEU A 381 11.32 10.36 6.69
C LEU A 381 12.70 10.99 6.57
N VAL A 382 13.76 10.19 6.42
CA VAL A 382 15.14 10.68 6.27
C VAL A 382 15.30 11.54 5.03
N HIS A 383 14.70 11.14 3.91
CA HIS A 383 14.81 11.83 2.64
C HIS A 383 13.66 12.80 2.35
N ASN A 384 12.77 13.03 3.35
CA ASN A 384 11.60 13.91 3.22
C ASN A 384 10.79 13.63 1.93
N ARG A 385 10.56 12.35 1.64
CA ARG A 385 9.75 11.89 0.51
C ARG A 385 8.45 11.24 0.98
N ARG A 386 7.51 11.11 0.10
CA ARG A 386 6.30 10.31 0.37
C ARG A 386 6.65 8.83 0.41
N PRO A 387 6.15 8.05 1.38
CA PRO A 387 6.25 6.61 1.36
C PRO A 387 5.39 6.02 0.23
N VAL A 388 5.78 4.85 -0.25
CA VAL A 388 5.06 4.17 -1.36
C VAL A 388 3.61 3.86 -0.98
N ILE A 389 3.37 3.48 0.29
CA ILE A 389 2.03 3.20 0.81
C ILE A 389 1.57 4.41 1.66
N ASP A 390 1.53 5.60 1.05
CA ASP A 390 1.00 6.81 1.69
C ASP A 390 -0.51 6.71 1.97
N VAL A 391 -1.12 7.76 2.50
CA VAL A 391 -2.56 7.74 2.83
C VAL A 391 -3.43 7.41 1.62
N TYR A 392 -3.11 7.90 0.43
CA TYR A 392 -3.90 7.66 -0.78
C TYR A 392 -3.83 6.21 -1.24
N GLU A 393 -2.63 5.63 -1.23
CA GLU A 393 -2.42 4.22 -1.54
C GLU A 393 -3.04 3.31 -0.48
N SER A 394 -2.94 3.71 0.80
CA SER A 394 -3.56 3.00 1.92
C SER A 394 -5.08 2.94 1.79
N LEU A 395 -5.71 4.04 1.37
CA LEU A 395 -7.15 4.08 1.13
C LEU A 395 -7.55 3.31 -0.13
N ALA A 396 -6.71 3.31 -1.18
CA ALA A 396 -6.94 2.49 -2.36
C ALA A 396 -6.91 0.98 -2.05
N TYR A 397 -6.19 0.56 -1.00
CA TYR A 397 -6.22 -0.83 -0.54
C TYR A 397 -7.40 -1.11 0.41
N THR A 398 -7.77 -0.16 1.25
CA THR A 398 -8.72 -0.37 2.36
C THR A 398 -10.18 -0.20 1.91
N VAL A 399 -10.48 0.91 1.21
CA VAL A 399 -11.86 1.33 0.92
C VAL A 399 -12.63 0.34 0.03
N PRO A 400 -12.01 -0.32 -0.96
CA PRO A 400 -12.72 -1.32 -1.75
C PRO A 400 -13.35 -2.42 -0.92
N GLY A 401 -12.70 -2.87 0.17
CA GLY A 401 -13.26 -3.90 1.04
C GLY A 401 -14.48 -3.42 1.83
N ILE A 402 -14.46 -2.18 2.32
CA ILE A 402 -15.63 -1.58 3.00
C ILE A 402 -16.84 -1.58 2.04
N VAL A 403 -16.62 -1.17 0.79
CA VAL A 403 -17.69 -1.15 -0.22
C VAL A 403 -18.14 -2.57 -0.59
N ALA A 404 -17.20 -3.53 -0.67
CA ALA A 404 -17.53 -4.92 -0.95
C ALA A 404 -18.40 -5.54 0.16
N HIS A 405 -18.05 -5.32 1.44
CA HIS A 405 -18.89 -5.76 2.54
C HIS A 405 -20.30 -5.15 2.47
N ASN A 406 -20.40 -3.85 2.20
CA ASN A 406 -21.69 -3.19 2.01
C ASN A 406 -22.49 -3.76 0.83
N SER A 407 -21.82 -4.18 -0.25
CA SER A 407 -22.44 -4.90 -1.37
C SER A 407 -23.00 -6.25 -0.91
N ALA A 408 -22.24 -7.02 -0.14
CA ALA A 408 -22.69 -8.31 0.39
C ALA A 408 -23.91 -8.18 1.30
N LEU A 409 -23.94 -7.19 2.19
CA LEU A 409 -25.11 -6.87 3.03
C LEU A 409 -26.34 -6.49 2.21
N LYS A 410 -26.14 -5.94 1.01
CA LYS A 410 -27.18 -5.59 0.03
C LYS A 410 -27.40 -6.69 -1.03
N LYS A 411 -27.10 -7.94 -0.71
CA LYS A 411 -27.36 -9.10 -1.59
C LYS A 411 -26.64 -9.04 -2.94
N GLY A 412 -25.43 -8.45 -2.97
CA GLY A 412 -24.64 -8.37 -4.18
C GLY A 412 -24.96 -7.15 -5.07
N GLU A 413 -25.56 -6.09 -4.51
CA GLU A 413 -25.73 -4.83 -5.23
C GLU A 413 -24.38 -4.30 -5.72
N ARG A 414 -24.31 -3.90 -6.99
CA ARG A 414 -23.11 -3.27 -7.53
C ARG A 414 -22.95 -1.86 -6.99
N LEU A 415 -21.89 -1.60 -6.25
CA LEU A 415 -21.61 -0.33 -5.62
C LEU A 415 -20.34 0.32 -6.21
N LYS A 416 -20.36 1.65 -6.29
CA LYS A 416 -19.19 2.44 -6.66
C LYS A 416 -18.22 2.55 -5.48
N VAL A 417 -16.93 2.43 -5.77
CA VAL A 417 -15.85 2.63 -4.78
C VAL A 417 -15.38 4.09 -4.85
N PRO A 418 -15.45 4.85 -3.76
CA PRO A 418 -14.89 6.20 -3.70
C PRO A 418 -13.41 6.21 -4.09
N GLN A 419 -13.00 7.23 -4.84
CA GLN A 419 -11.63 7.40 -5.27
C GLN A 419 -10.99 8.59 -4.55
N TYR A 420 -9.77 8.37 -4.05
CA TYR A 420 -8.98 9.38 -3.37
C TYR A 420 -7.72 9.62 -4.18
N GLU A 421 -7.73 10.73 -4.94
CA GLU A 421 -6.61 11.06 -5.83
C GLU A 421 -5.56 11.89 -5.10
N ARG A 422 -4.30 11.61 -5.43
CA ARG A 422 -3.19 12.42 -4.95
C ARG A 422 -3.27 13.81 -5.58
N PRO A 423 -3.01 14.89 -4.84
CA PRO A 423 -2.76 16.19 -5.45
C PRO A 423 -1.58 16.10 -6.44
N ALA A 424 -1.73 16.76 -7.58
CA ALA A 424 -0.72 16.82 -8.63
C ALA A 424 0.60 17.44 -8.12
#